data_f926843ce807c9b403fee7bbf49db257
#
_entry.id   f926843ce807c9b403fee7bbf49db257
#
_cell.length_a   1.000
_cell.length_b   1.000
_cell.length_c   1.000
_cell.angle_alpha   90.00
_cell.angle_beta   90.00
_cell.angle_gamma   90.00
#
_symmetry.space_group_name_H-M   'P 1'
#
loop_
_entity.id
_entity.type
_entity.pdbx_description
1 polymer ?
#
loop_
_entity_poly.entity_id
_entity_poly.type
_entity_poly.pdbx_seq_one_letter_code
_entity_poly.pdbx_strand_id
1 'polypeptide(L)' 'MNKEILQYLHFHPNSSRKDIINGLGFIGSDATMKRYLAAEVRNGTITVSGQNKATRYSLSSQAHLLM' A
#
# COMPACT_ATOMS: atom_id res chain seq x y z
N MET A 1 11.25 1.14 3.58
CA MET A 1 10.09 1.71 2.88
C MET A 1 8.80 0.91 3.09
N ASN A 2 8.86 -0.42 3.07
CA ASN A 2 7.62 -1.20 3.22
C ASN A 2 6.92 -0.97 4.55
N LYS A 3 7.69 -0.81 5.63
CA LYS A 3 7.11 -0.57 6.94
C LYS A 3 6.29 0.73 6.95
N GLU A 4 6.79 1.76 6.31
CA GLU A 4 6.09 3.04 6.23
C GLU A 4 4.79 2.91 5.44
N ILE A 5 4.82 2.10 4.38
CA ILE A 5 3.61 1.85 3.58
C ILE A 5 2.56 1.16 4.44
N LEU A 6 2.96 0.15 5.20
CA LEU A 6 2.03 -0.58 6.07
C LEU A 6 1.44 0.32 7.14
N GLN A 7 2.27 1.17 7.75
CA GLN A 7 1.80 2.12 8.75
C GLN A 7 0.82 3.12 8.16
N TYR A 8 1.12 3.62 6.96
CA TYR A 8 0.23 4.55 6.29
C TYR A 8 -1.13 3.91 6.05
N LEU A 9 -1.14 2.68 5.55
CA LEU A 9 -2.41 1.99 5.27
C LEU A 9 -3.17 1.61 6.55
N HIS A 10 -2.45 1.47 7.65
CA HIS A 10 -3.12 1.23 8.94
C HIS A 10 -4.02 2.41 9.32
N PHE A 11 -3.55 3.63 9.10
CA PHE A 11 -4.30 4.84 9.42
C PHE A 11 -5.17 5.32 8.27
N HIS A 12 -4.84 4.95 7.04
CA HIS A 12 -5.54 5.39 5.85
C HIS A 12 -5.87 4.20 4.95
N PRO A 13 -6.81 3.35 5.38
CA PRO A 13 -7.17 2.19 4.57
C PRO A 13 -7.84 2.61 3.28
N ASN A 14 -7.82 1.73 2.30
CA ASN A 14 -8.49 1.96 1.04
C ASN A 14 -7.91 3.15 0.26
N SER A 15 -6.57 3.24 0.25
CA SER A 15 -5.84 4.31 -0.42
C SER A 15 -5.37 3.89 -1.80
N SER A 16 -5.36 4.83 -2.74
CA SER A 16 -4.77 4.60 -4.05
C SER A 16 -3.25 4.68 -3.95
N ARG A 17 -2.56 4.21 -5.01
CA ARG A 17 -1.11 4.32 -5.07
C ARG A 17 -0.67 5.79 -4.96
N LYS A 18 -1.39 6.67 -5.65
CA LYS A 18 -1.10 8.09 -5.62
C LYS A 18 -1.26 8.68 -4.23
N ASP A 19 -2.30 8.25 -3.51
CA ASP A 19 -2.51 8.70 -2.14
C ASP A 19 -1.37 8.29 -1.23
N ILE A 20 -0.88 7.07 -1.40
CA ILE A 20 0.24 6.56 -0.61
C ILE A 20 1.50 7.36 -0.90
N ILE A 21 1.79 7.61 -2.17
CA ILE A 21 2.96 8.38 -2.58
C ILE A 21 2.92 9.77 -1.95
N ASN A 22 1.78 10.44 -2.04
CA ASN A 22 1.63 11.79 -1.51
C ASN A 22 1.67 11.79 0.01
N GLY A 23 1.02 10.82 0.64
CA GLY A 23 0.95 10.76 2.10
C GLY A 23 2.29 10.46 2.76
N LEU A 24 3.13 9.67 2.10
CA LEU A 24 4.45 9.34 2.61
C LEU A 24 5.52 10.33 2.20
N GLY A 25 5.21 11.23 1.25
CA GLY A 25 6.22 12.10 0.68
C GLY A 25 7.28 11.31 -0.09
N PHE A 26 6.85 10.23 -0.75
CA PHE A 26 7.76 9.34 -1.47
C PHE A 26 8.40 10.08 -2.66
N ILE A 27 9.72 10.03 -2.73
CA ILE A 27 10.47 10.77 -3.75
C ILE A 27 10.81 9.91 -4.96
N GLY A 28 10.72 8.59 -4.83
CA GLY A 28 11.04 7.67 -5.93
C GLY A 28 10.01 7.70 -7.05
N SER A 29 10.24 6.90 -8.08
CA SER A 29 9.32 6.83 -9.20
C SER A 29 8.05 6.08 -8.83
N ASP A 30 6.99 6.35 -9.60
CA ASP A 30 5.71 5.65 -9.45
C ASP A 30 5.90 4.14 -9.66
N ALA A 31 6.76 3.75 -10.61
CA ALA A 31 7.05 2.35 -10.87
C ALA A 31 7.69 1.67 -9.66
N THR A 32 8.55 2.38 -8.93
CA THR A 32 9.18 1.86 -7.74
C THR A 32 8.15 1.58 -6.65
N MET A 33 7.24 2.51 -6.43
CA MET A 33 6.17 2.34 -5.45
C MET A 33 5.28 1.15 -5.84
N LYS A 34 4.97 1.02 -7.12
CA LYS A 34 4.17 -0.09 -7.61
C LYS A 34 4.83 -1.43 -7.29
N ARG A 35 6.15 -1.51 -7.41
CA ARG A 35 6.89 -2.73 -7.10
C ARG A 35 6.84 -3.06 -5.62
N TYR A 36 6.97 -2.06 -4.75
CA TYR A 36 6.85 -2.26 -3.31
C TYR A 36 5.46 -2.79 -2.95
N LEU A 37 4.42 -2.17 -3.51
CA LEU A 37 3.05 -2.60 -3.24
C LEU A 37 2.79 -4.01 -3.75
N ALA A 38 3.31 -4.35 -4.93
CA ALA A 38 3.15 -5.69 -5.49
C ALA A 38 3.80 -6.74 -4.59
N ALA A 39 4.98 -6.43 -4.05
CA ALA A 39 5.68 -7.35 -3.14
C ALA A 39 4.86 -7.59 -1.88
N GLU A 40 4.27 -6.55 -1.31
CA GLU A 40 3.47 -6.68 -0.10
C GLU A 40 2.17 -7.44 -0.37
N VAL A 41 1.57 -7.24 -1.52
CA VAL A 41 0.38 -8.00 -1.93
C VAL A 41 0.74 -9.49 -2.03
N ARG A 42 1.90 -9.78 -2.61
CA ARG A 42 2.36 -11.16 -2.74
C ARG A 42 2.61 -11.78 -1.38
N ASN A 43 3.13 -11.02 -0.42
CA ASN A 43 3.39 -11.50 0.92
C ASN A 43 2.13 -11.62 1.77
N GLY A 44 1.00 -11.12 1.28
CA GLY A 44 -0.26 -11.21 2.01
C GLY A 44 -0.46 -10.14 3.08
N THR A 45 0.38 -9.10 3.09
CA THR A 45 0.27 -8.00 4.06
C THR A 45 -0.64 -6.89 3.59
N ILE A 46 -0.83 -6.79 2.27
CA ILE A 46 -1.71 -5.78 1.66
C ILE A 46 -2.72 -6.48 0.77
N THR A 47 -3.95 -6.02 0.80
CA THR A 47 -5.00 -6.47 -0.11
C THR A 47 -5.27 -5.37 -1.13
N VAL A 48 -5.69 -5.78 -2.32
CA VAL A 48 -6.00 -4.89 -3.43
C VAL A 48 -7.47 -5.05 -3.78
N SER A 49 -8.17 -3.94 -3.98
CA SER A 49 -9.54 -3.96 -4.46
C SER A 49 -9.68 -2.98 -5.62
N GLY A 50 -10.70 -3.19 -6.44
CA GLY A 50 -10.95 -2.37 -7.62
C GLY A 50 -10.03 -2.73 -8.77
N GLN A 51 -10.20 -2.01 -9.88
CA GLN A 51 -9.42 -2.25 -11.09
C GLN A 51 -9.08 -0.92 -11.74
N ASN A 52 -7.93 -0.89 -12.41
CA ASN A 52 -7.48 0.27 -13.16
C ASN A 52 -7.41 1.52 -12.26
N LYS A 53 -8.15 2.57 -12.62
CA LYS A 53 -8.13 3.83 -11.88
C LYS A 53 -8.80 3.73 -10.52
N ALA A 54 -9.60 2.69 -10.30
CA ALA A 54 -10.30 2.49 -9.04
C ALA A 54 -9.54 1.58 -8.08
N THR A 55 -8.30 1.21 -8.41
CA THR A 55 -7.50 0.33 -7.56
C THR A 55 -7.23 1.00 -6.21
N ARG A 56 -7.50 0.26 -5.13
CA ARG A 56 -7.27 0.71 -3.77
C ARG A 56 -6.51 -0.36 -2.99
N TYR A 57 -5.68 0.09 -2.07
CA TYR A 57 -4.84 -0.79 -1.25
C TYR A 57 -5.24 -0.66 0.21
N SER A 58 -5.22 -1.77 0.93
CA SER A 58 -5.55 -1.80 2.35
C SER A 58 -4.69 -2.86 3.03
N LEU A 59 -4.51 -2.74 4.35
CA LEU A 59 -3.85 -3.79 5.09
C LEU A 59 -4.72 -5.04 5.13
N SER A 60 -4.08 -6.21 5.01
CA SER A 60 -4.78 -7.47 5.20
C SER A 60 -5.01 -7.71 6.69
N SER A 61 -5.90 -8.64 7.01
CA SER A 61 -6.13 -9.02 8.41
C SER A 61 -4.86 -9.54 9.05
N GLN A 62 -4.05 -10.26 8.27
CA GLN A 62 -2.79 -10.80 8.76
C GLN A 62 -1.82 -9.70 9.16
N ALA A 63 -1.75 -8.63 8.38
CA ALA A 63 -0.89 -7.51 8.69
C ALA A 63 -1.32 -6.79 9.96
N HIS A 64 -2.63 -6.68 10.19
CA HIS A 64 -3.15 -6.08 11.41
C HIS A 64 -2.70 -6.84 12.66
N LEU A 65 -2.61 -8.16 12.56
CA LEU A 65 -2.16 -8.97 13.69
C LEU A 65 -0.68 -8.77 13.99
N LEU A 66 0.10 -8.40 12.97
CA LEU A 66 1.54 -8.19 13.13
C LEU A 66 1.87 -6.79 13.65
N MET A 67 0.95 -5.89 13.58
CA MET A 67 1.11 -4.53 14.03
C MET A 67 0.52 -4.33 15.41
#